data_256cf7b9bb36af48533500e3b988a9b9
#
_entry.id   256cf7b9bb36af48533500e3b988a9b9
#
_cell.length_a   1.000
_cell.length_b   1.000
_cell.length_c   1.000
_cell.angle_alpha   90.00
_cell.angle_beta   90.00
_cell.angle_gamma   90.00
#
_symmetry.space_group_name_H-M   'P 1'
#
loop_
_entity.id
_entity.type
_entity.pdbx_description
1 polymer ?
#
loop_
_entity_poly.entity_id
_entity_poly.type
_entity_poly.pdbx_seq_one_letter_code
_entity_poly.pdbx_strand_id
1 'polypeptide(L)'
;YAQAIDNFNVLAQLDTADYYTFFFRGIAKYNLGDLRGARKDFDRSVRINPVFTSGYHYRGITESRFGNYDEALADLQTAIDLRPGFIGLYFSRGVTYFLSQQFEKAITDFDKYIRKEPKDPSAYLNRGASYLFLGDTLRAMTDYNKAIKLDRFDPEGYVRRGRLYASQKDYGNAIADMDMAISLDTANTFAYFNRA
;
A
#
# COMPACT_ATOMS: atom_id res chain seq x y z
N TYR A 1 -0.51 -20.66 -6.02
CA TYR A 1 -0.52 -20.51 -4.56
C TYR A 1 -1.19 -21.67 -3.84
N ALA A 2 -2.30 -22.27 -4.35
CA ALA A 2 -3.01 -23.39 -3.68
C ALA A 2 -2.06 -24.56 -3.41
N GLN A 3 -1.37 -25.06 -4.44
CA GLN A 3 -0.39 -26.15 -4.30
C GLN A 3 0.76 -25.81 -3.33
N ALA A 4 1.17 -24.54 -3.26
CA ALA A 4 2.17 -24.11 -2.29
C ALA A 4 1.64 -24.21 -0.85
N ILE A 5 0.37 -23.89 -0.62
CA ILE A 5 -0.27 -24.04 0.70
C ILE A 5 -0.29 -25.50 1.13
N ASP A 6 -0.61 -26.43 0.22
CA ASP A 6 -0.64 -27.86 0.54
C ASP A 6 0.75 -28.35 0.97
N ASN A 7 1.80 -27.97 0.25
CA ASN A 7 3.17 -28.29 0.62
C ASN A 7 3.56 -27.71 1.99
N PHE A 8 3.21 -26.42 2.25
CA PHE A 8 3.46 -25.80 3.54
C PHE A 8 2.62 -26.40 4.68
N ASN A 9 1.42 -26.96 4.39
CA ASN A 9 0.64 -27.69 5.39
C ASN A 9 1.37 -28.93 5.88
N VAL A 10 2.00 -29.68 4.96
CA VAL A 10 2.83 -30.85 5.32
C VAL A 10 4.05 -30.41 6.13
N LEU A 11 4.77 -29.36 5.68
CA LEU A 11 5.96 -28.86 6.40
C LEU A 11 5.60 -28.38 7.81
N ALA A 12 4.47 -27.66 7.97
CA ALA A 12 4.02 -27.18 9.28
C ALA A 12 3.60 -28.30 10.26
N GLN A 13 3.30 -29.51 9.76
CA GLN A 13 3.07 -30.70 10.58
C GLN A 13 4.38 -31.38 10.98
N LEU A 14 5.38 -31.36 10.08
CA LEU A 14 6.68 -31.97 10.31
C LEU A 14 7.56 -31.13 11.23
N ASP A 15 7.53 -29.81 11.09
CA ASP A 15 8.24 -28.87 11.96
C ASP A 15 7.34 -27.71 12.38
N THR A 16 6.85 -27.79 13.62
CA THR A 16 5.99 -26.76 14.21
C THR A 16 6.74 -25.54 14.73
N ALA A 17 8.09 -25.56 14.67
CA ALA A 17 8.97 -24.49 15.15
C ALA A 17 9.61 -23.70 14.00
N ASP A 18 9.40 -24.10 12.74
CA ASP A 18 9.92 -23.34 11.60
C ASP A 18 9.01 -22.14 11.28
N TYR A 19 9.44 -20.95 11.72
CA TYR A 19 8.72 -19.71 11.48
C TYR A 19 8.64 -19.33 9.99
N TYR A 20 9.59 -19.76 9.15
CA TYR A 20 9.55 -19.51 7.71
C TYR A 20 8.42 -20.27 7.03
N THR A 21 8.16 -21.50 7.40
CA THR A 21 7.05 -22.30 6.88
C THR A 21 5.71 -21.59 7.11
N PHE A 22 5.47 -21.09 8.32
CA PHE A 22 4.25 -20.30 8.61
C PHE A 22 4.24 -19.00 7.83
N PHE A 23 5.36 -18.30 7.77
CA PHE A 23 5.44 -17.02 7.03
C PHE A 23 5.11 -17.21 5.55
N PHE A 24 5.73 -18.14 4.85
CA PHE A 24 5.50 -18.35 3.41
C PHE A 24 4.11 -18.92 3.13
N ARG A 25 3.57 -19.76 4.01
CA ARG A 25 2.16 -20.15 3.91
C ARG A 25 1.23 -18.97 4.08
N GLY A 26 1.51 -18.09 5.01
CA GLY A 26 0.80 -16.82 5.21
C GLY A 26 0.83 -15.93 3.96
N ILE A 27 1.98 -15.79 3.31
CA ILE A 27 2.11 -15.06 2.03
C ILE A 27 1.23 -15.70 0.94
N ALA A 28 1.25 -17.03 0.81
CA ALA A 28 0.45 -17.72 -0.18
C ALA A 28 -1.06 -17.51 0.06
N LYS A 29 -1.51 -17.60 1.30
CA LYS A 29 -2.90 -17.31 1.70
C LYS A 29 -3.28 -15.84 1.46
N TYR A 30 -2.41 -14.91 1.82
CA TYR A 30 -2.61 -13.48 1.58
C TYR A 30 -2.86 -13.18 0.10
N ASN A 31 -2.05 -13.77 -0.78
CA ASN A 31 -2.18 -13.60 -2.23
C ASN A 31 -3.43 -14.27 -2.81
N LEU A 32 -3.98 -15.29 -2.15
CA LEU A 32 -5.27 -15.90 -2.49
C LEU A 32 -6.48 -15.16 -1.89
N GLY A 33 -6.26 -14.11 -1.09
CA GLY A 33 -7.32 -13.37 -0.42
C GLY A 33 -7.79 -14.01 0.90
N ASP A 34 -7.21 -15.14 1.33
CA ASP A 34 -7.46 -15.70 2.67
C ASP A 34 -6.69 -14.90 3.74
N LEU A 35 -7.16 -13.69 3.98
CA LEU A 35 -6.54 -12.79 4.95
C LEU A 35 -6.61 -13.33 6.38
N ARG A 36 -7.68 -14.07 6.75
CA ARG A 36 -7.80 -14.66 8.07
C ARG A 36 -6.79 -15.78 8.31
N GLY A 37 -6.59 -16.63 7.32
CA GLY A 37 -5.57 -17.68 7.35
C GLY A 37 -4.15 -17.09 7.33
N ALA A 38 -3.91 -16.07 6.54
CA ALA A 38 -2.64 -15.37 6.48
C ALA A 38 -2.26 -14.75 7.84
N ARG A 39 -3.20 -14.02 8.46
CA ARG A 39 -3.03 -13.46 9.80
C ARG A 39 -2.60 -14.49 10.84
N LYS A 40 -3.30 -15.64 10.88
CA LYS A 40 -2.96 -16.74 11.82
C LYS A 40 -1.54 -17.25 11.59
N ASP A 41 -1.13 -17.37 10.35
CA ASP A 41 0.19 -17.86 9.99
C ASP A 41 1.28 -16.82 10.32
N PHE A 42 1.07 -15.55 10.04
CA PHE A 42 2.01 -14.48 10.44
C PHE A 42 2.11 -14.36 11.97
N ASP A 43 0.99 -14.47 12.70
CA ASP A 43 1.00 -14.50 14.15
C ASP A 43 1.84 -15.68 14.69
N ARG A 44 1.68 -16.87 14.11
CA ARG A 44 2.50 -18.03 14.50
C ARG A 44 3.97 -17.78 14.21
N SER A 45 4.30 -17.22 13.06
CA SER A 45 5.67 -16.91 12.65
C SER A 45 6.37 -15.96 13.63
N VAL A 46 5.72 -14.85 14.02
CA VAL A 46 6.33 -13.89 14.96
C VAL A 46 6.36 -14.39 16.41
N ARG A 47 5.47 -15.31 16.80
CA ARG A 47 5.56 -15.99 18.10
C ARG A 47 6.75 -16.93 18.20
N ILE A 48 7.05 -17.62 17.10
CA ILE A 48 8.23 -18.52 17.05
C ILE A 48 9.53 -17.70 17.00
N ASN A 49 9.56 -16.64 16.17
CA ASN A 49 10.70 -15.75 16.05
C ASN A 49 10.29 -14.28 16.28
N PRO A 50 10.41 -13.78 17.53
CA PRO A 50 10.00 -12.41 17.88
C PRO A 50 10.85 -11.29 17.27
N VAL A 51 11.97 -11.60 16.60
CA VAL A 51 12.80 -10.61 15.90
C VAL A 51 12.67 -10.70 14.37
N PHE A 52 11.66 -11.44 13.88
CA PHE A 52 11.43 -11.62 12.45
C PHE A 52 10.65 -10.43 11.86
N THR A 53 11.37 -9.43 11.40
CA THR A 53 10.83 -8.18 10.82
C THR A 53 9.74 -8.40 9.79
N SER A 54 9.94 -9.34 8.84
CA SER A 54 8.97 -9.56 7.76
C SER A 54 7.65 -10.13 8.29
N GLY A 55 7.66 -10.91 9.35
CA GLY A 55 6.46 -11.43 9.98
C GLY A 55 5.57 -10.30 10.51
N TYR A 56 6.15 -9.36 11.25
CA TYR A 56 5.44 -8.15 11.72
C TYR A 56 4.97 -7.28 10.56
N HIS A 57 5.82 -7.05 9.55
CA HIS A 57 5.45 -6.27 8.38
C HIS A 57 4.19 -6.80 7.69
N TYR A 58 4.17 -8.09 7.36
CA TYR A 58 3.03 -8.69 6.66
C TYR A 58 1.81 -8.86 7.56
N ARG A 59 1.98 -9.11 8.87
CA ARG A 59 0.86 -9.10 9.82
C ARG A 59 0.26 -7.70 9.89
N GLY A 60 1.06 -6.65 10.02
CA GLY A 60 0.62 -5.27 10.04
C GLY A 60 -0.14 -4.86 8.77
N ILE A 61 0.37 -5.22 7.57
CA ILE A 61 -0.36 -5.00 6.31
C ILE A 61 -1.71 -5.74 6.32
N THR A 62 -1.74 -6.96 6.85
CA THR A 62 -2.96 -7.77 6.93
C THR A 62 -3.97 -7.15 7.90
N GLU A 63 -3.53 -6.68 9.07
CA GLU A 63 -4.39 -5.96 10.03
C GLU A 63 -4.93 -4.65 9.43
N SER A 64 -4.11 -3.92 8.69
CA SER A 64 -4.53 -2.71 7.99
C SER A 64 -5.67 -2.99 6.99
N ARG A 65 -5.63 -4.13 6.30
CA ARG A 65 -6.71 -4.58 5.40
C ARG A 65 -8.00 -4.96 6.13
N PHE A 66 -7.92 -5.36 7.39
CA PHE A 66 -9.11 -5.58 8.24
C PHE A 66 -9.67 -4.28 8.82
N GLY A 67 -8.95 -3.16 8.70
CA GLY A 67 -9.29 -1.89 9.36
C GLY A 67 -8.83 -1.82 10.82
N ASN A 68 -8.05 -2.79 11.28
CA ASN A 68 -7.45 -2.82 12.63
C ASN A 68 -6.18 -1.97 12.62
N TYR A 69 -6.36 -0.65 12.50
CA TYR A 69 -5.24 0.26 12.24
C TYR A 69 -4.27 0.39 13.41
N ASP A 70 -4.75 0.32 14.65
CA ASP A 70 -3.88 0.42 15.83
C ASP A 70 -2.95 -0.77 15.94
N GLU A 71 -3.46 -1.99 15.74
CA GLU A 71 -2.65 -3.21 15.70
C GLU A 71 -1.69 -3.21 14.50
N ALA A 72 -2.15 -2.75 13.35
CA ALA A 72 -1.31 -2.62 12.16
C ALA A 72 -0.14 -1.67 12.40
N LEU A 73 -0.39 -0.50 12.99
CA LEU A 73 0.64 0.49 13.30
C LEU A 73 1.62 -0.01 14.36
N ALA A 74 1.17 -0.76 15.36
CA ALA A 74 2.03 -1.37 16.36
C ALA A 74 2.98 -2.40 15.74
N ASP A 75 2.48 -3.25 14.86
CA ASP A 75 3.29 -4.23 14.14
C ASP A 75 4.30 -3.57 13.19
N LEU A 76 3.87 -2.58 12.43
CA LEU A 76 4.74 -1.84 11.51
C LEU A 76 5.81 -1.04 12.27
N GLN A 77 5.48 -0.49 13.45
CA GLN A 77 6.46 0.14 14.32
C GLN A 77 7.48 -0.88 14.83
N THR A 78 7.04 -2.04 15.31
CA THR A 78 7.93 -3.13 15.73
C THR A 78 8.87 -3.56 14.60
N ALA A 79 8.35 -3.70 13.38
CA ALA A 79 9.18 -4.01 12.21
C ALA A 79 10.23 -2.93 11.93
N ILE A 80 9.87 -1.64 12.07
CA ILE A 80 10.79 -0.51 11.89
C ILE A 80 11.87 -0.50 12.99
N ASP A 81 11.51 -0.77 14.24
CA ASP A 81 12.45 -0.81 15.35
C ASP A 81 13.46 -1.95 15.19
N LEU A 82 13.00 -3.11 14.70
CA LEU A 82 13.87 -4.24 14.37
C LEU A 82 14.78 -3.95 13.16
N ARG A 83 14.30 -3.18 12.18
CA ARG A 83 15.06 -2.93 10.95
C ARG A 83 14.81 -1.53 10.37
N PRO A 84 15.33 -0.47 11.02
CA PRO A 84 15.04 0.93 10.65
C PRO A 84 15.57 1.33 9.27
N GLY A 85 16.51 0.57 8.70
CA GLY A 85 17.04 0.79 7.35
C GLY A 85 16.14 0.23 6.23
N PHE A 86 15.14 -0.60 6.54
CA PHE A 86 14.26 -1.15 5.51
C PHE A 86 13.15 -0.15 5.17
N ILE A 87 13.42 0.66 4.16
CA ILE A 87 12.62 1.84 3.83
C ILE A 87 11.17 1.51 3.44
N GLY A 88 10.89 0.33 2.87
CA GLY A 88 9.54 -0.13 2.52
C GLY A 88 8.57 -0.20 3.71
N LEU A 89 9.08 -0.34 4.94
CA LEU A 89 8.26 -0.33 6.16
C LEU A 89 7.59 1.04 6.38
N TYR A 90 8.30 2.14 6.06
CA TYR A 90 7.74 3.49 6.16
C TYR A 90 6.66 3.71 5.11
N PHE A 91 6.83 3.16 3.90
CA PHE A 91 5.75 3.20 2.91
C PHE A 91 4.49 2.48 3.42
N SER A 92 4.63 1.26 3.93
CA SER A 92 3.50 0.48 4.46
C SER A 92 2.84 1.17 5.64
N ARG A 93 3.62 1.78 6.57
CA ARG A 93 3.08 2.52 7.70
C ARG A 93 2.42 3.82 7.24
N GLY A 94 2.99 4.52 6.26
CA GLY A 94 2.38 5.70 5.63
C GLY A 94 1.02 5.38 5.02
N VAL A 95 0.89 4.26 4.31
CA VAL A 95 -0.41 3.79 3.79
C VAL A 95 -1.39 3.50 4.92
N THR A 96 -0.95 2.86 6.01
CA THR A 96 -1.80 2.59 7.17
C THR A 96 -2.23 3.88 7.88
N TYR A 97 -1.34 4.86 8.03
CA TYR A 97 -1.69 6.19 8.54
C TYR A 97 -2.71 6.90 7.63
N PHE A 98 -2.54 6.80 6.31
CA PHE A 98 -3.52 7.35 5.37
C PHE A 98 -4.90 6.73 5.56
N LEU A 99 -4.99 5.40 5.61
CA LEU A 99 -6.24 4.67 5.80
C LEU A 99 -6.91 4.97 7.15
N SER A 100 -6.12 5.21 8.19
CA SER A 100 -6.61 5.66 9.51
C SER A 100 -6.81 7.17 9.62
N GLN A 101 -6.78 7.92 8.50
CA GLN A 101 -6.99 9.37 8.40
C GLN A 101 -5.97 10.21 9.18
N GLN A 102 -4.78 9.68 9.47
CA GLN A 102 -3.68 10.40 10.10
C GLN A 102 -2.74 10.98 9.02
N PHE A 103 -3.25 11.91 8.21
CA PHE A 103 -2.63 12.34 6.95
C PHE A 103 -1.25 12.99 7.14
N GLU A 104 -1.02 13.77 8.20
CA GLU A 104 0.27 14.39 8.48
C GLU A 104 1.37 13.34 8.78
N LYS A 105 1.01 12.28 9.50
CA LYS A 105 1.92 11.18 9.77
C LYS A 105 2.20 10.36 8.50
N ALA A 106 1.17 10.16 7.67
CA ALA A 106 1.32 9.51 6.37
C ALA A 106 2.32 10.28 5.50
N ILE A 107 2.18 11.60 5.38
CA ILE A 107 3.10 12.47 4.63
C ILE A 107 4.53 12.32 5.16
N THR A 108 4.72 12.33 6.48
CA THR A 108 6.04 12.19 7.10
C THR A 108 6.73 10.89 6.70
N ASP A 109 5.99 9.78 6.68
CA ASP A 109 6.52 8.48 6.29
C ASP A 109 6.75 8.38 4.76
N PHE A 110 5.85 8.91 3.94
CA PHE A 110 6.07 8.99 2.49
C PHE A 110 7.25 9.89 2.14
N ASP A 111 7.47 11.00 2.84
CA ASP A 111 8.65 11.85 2.67
C ASP A 111 9.95 11.10 2.96
N LYS A 112 9.95 10.25 4.00
CA LYS A 112 11.10 9.43 4.34
C LYS A 112 11.37 8.38 3.27
N TYR A 113 10.31 7.75 2.75
CA TYR A 113 10.40 6.78 1.67
C TYR A 113 10.89 7.43 0.36
N ILE A 114 10.28 8.53 -0.07
CA ILE A 114 10.62 9.24 -1.33
C ILE A 114 12.08 9.72 -1.35
N ARG A 115 12.64 10.12 -0.21
CA ARG A 115 14.07 10.50 -0.16
C ARG A 115 15.01 9.35 -0.54
N LYS A 116 14.60 8.11 -0.37
CA LYS A 116 15.39 6.91 -0.71
C LYS A 116 14.98 6.29 -2.02
N GLU A 117 13.69 6.36 -2.34
CA GLU A 117 13.07 5.80 -3.54
C GLU A 117 12.37 6.90 -4.37
N PRO A 118 13.15 7.87 -4.92
CA PRO A 118 12.57 9.05 -5.60
C PRO A 118 11.95 8.74 -6.96
N LYS A 119 12.02 7.49 -7.42
CA LYS A 119 11.49 7.03 -8.70
C LYS A 119 10.23 6.17 -8.58
N ASP A 120 9.73 5.93 -7.38
CA ASP A 120 8.48 5.19 -7.17
C ASP A 120 7.27 6.12 -7.30
N PRO A 121 6.46 6.01 -8.39
CA PRO A 121 5.29 6.87 -8.59
C PRO A 121 4.23 6.68 -7.51
N SER A 122 4.10 5.45 -6.95
CA SER A 122 3.09 5.13 -5.94
C SER A 122 3.23 5.96 -4.68
N ALA A 123 4.47 6.30 -4.29
CA ALA A 123 4.71 7.13 -3.12
C ALA A 123 4.22 8.56 -3.31
N TYR A 124 4.40 9.13 -4.49
CA TYR A 124 3.86 10.46 -4.81
C TYR A 124 2.35 10.44 -4.90
N LEU A 125 1.74 9.39 -5.48
CA LEU A 125 0.28 9.27 -5.52
C LEU A 125 -0.34 9.24 -4.11
N ASN A 126 0.25 8.48 -3.19
CA ASN A 126 -0.25 8.36 -1.83
C ASN A 126 0.02 9.63 -1.00
N ARG A 127 1.18 10.27 -1.16
CA ARG A 127 1.47 11.55 -0.50
C ARG A 127 0.57 12.67 -1.04
N GLY A 128 0.38 12.74 -2.36
CA GLY A 128 -0.53 13.68 -3.00
C GLY A 128 -1.97 13.52 -2.51
N ALA A 129 -2.45 12.28 -2.34
CA ALA A 129 -3.75 12.02 -1.74
C ALA A 129 -3.82 12.52 -0.30
N SER A 130 -2.76 12.33 0.50
CA SER A 130 -2.71 12.84 1.88
C SER A 130 -2.75 14.36 1.92
N TYR A 131 -2.02 15.05 1.03
CA TYR A 131 -2.12 16.51 0.89
C TYR A 131 -3.53 16.97 0.50
N LEU A 132 -4.17 16.25 -0.42
CA LEU A 132 -5.52 16.60 -0.85
C LEU A 132 -6.54 16.52 0.31
N PHE A 133 -6.47 15.48 1.15
CA PHE A 133 -7.34 15.36 2.32
C PHE A 133 -7.09 16.45 3.37
N LEU A 134 -5.89 17.02 3.42
CA LEU A 134 -5.57 18.19 4.24
C LEU A 134 -5.92 19.53 3.57
N GLY A 135 -6.50 19.50 2.36
CA GLY A 135 -6.88 20.72 1.60
C GLY A 135 -5.71 21.35 0.83
N ASP A 136 -4.52 20.77 0.86
CA ASP A 136 -3.36 21.28 0.11
C ASP A 136 -3.36 20.80 -1.34
N THR A 137 -4.23 21.40 -2.12
CA THR A 137 -4.41 21.03 -3.54
C THR A 137 -3.17 21.30 -4.39
N LEU A 138 -2.35 22.30 -4.02
CA LEU A 138 -1.16 22.65 -4.77
C LEU A 138 -0.07 21.56 -4.65
N ARG A 139 0.21 21.09 -3.42
CA ARG A 139 1.16 20.00 -3.22
C ARG A 139 0.62 18.67 -3.78
N ALA A 140 -0.68 18.42 -3.66
CA ALA A 140 -1.32 17.26 -4.30
C ALA A 140 -1.12 17.26 -5.81
N MET A 141 -1.37 18.37 -6.50
CA MET A 141 -1.17 18.54 -7.94
C MET A 141 0.30 18.30 -8.32
N THR A 142 1.23 18.85 -7.55
CA THR A 142 2.68 18.67 -7.77
C THR A 142 3.06 17.18 -7.72
N ASP A 143 2.55 16.46 -6.74
CA ASP A 143 2.82 15.03 -6.56
C ASP A 143 2.19 14.18 -7.66
N TYR A 144 0.94 14.45 -8.06
CA TYR A 144 0.31 13.73 -9.17
C TYR A 144 1.04 13.97 -10.50
N ASN A 145 1.46 15.20 -10.78
CA ASN A 145 2.30 15.50 -11.95
C ASN A 145 3.63 14.74 -11.90
N LYS A 146 4.24 14.63 -10.72
CA LYS A 146 5.49 13.87 -10.56
C LYS A 146 5.27 12.38 -10.80
N ALA A 147 4.20 11.79 -10.28
CA ALA A 147 3.85 10.39 -10.49
C ALA A 147 3.65 10.08 -11.98
N ILE A 148 2.86 10.89 -12.70
CA ILE A 148 2.65 10.76 -14.15
C ILE A 148 3.96 10.87 -14.93
N LYS A 149 4.87 11.79 -14.52
CA LYS A 149 6.18 11.92 -15.16
C LYS A 149 7.06 10.69 -14.96
N LEU A 150 6.92 10.00 -13.83
CA LEU A 150 7.68 8.79 -13.50
C LEU A 150 7.12 7.56 -14.20
N ASP A 151 5.81 7.45 -14.27
CA ASP A 151 5.12 6.40 -15.02
C ASP A 151 3.94 7.00 -15.79
N ARG A 152 4.17 7.26 -17.09
CA ARG A 152 3.14 7.80 -17.98
C ARG A 152 2.13 6.77 -18.49
N PHE A 153 2.35 5.50 -18.19
CA PHE A 153 1.50 4.40 -18.61
C PHE A 153 0.58 3.89 -17.48
N ASP A 154 0.77 4.38 -16.26
CA ASP A 154 -0.14 4.11 -15.15
C ASP A 154 -1.37 5.03 -15.23
N PRO A 155 -2.59 4.51 -15.46
CA PRO A 155 -3.82 5.31 -15.52
C PRO A 155 -4.15 6.00 -14.19
N GLU A 156 -3.69 5.48 -13.05
CA GLU A 156 -4.06 5.98 -11.72
C GLU A 156 -3.62 7.43 -11.50
N GLY A 157 -2.44 7.81 -12.01
CA GLY A 157 -1.94 9.19 -11.93
C GLY A 157 -2.89 10.18 -12.60
N TYR A 158 -3.36 9.85 -13.80
CA TYR A 158 -4.32 10.67 -14.55
C TYR A 158 -5.67 10.73 -13.87
N VAL A 159 -6.20 9.59 -13.40
CA VAL A 159 -7.47 9.57 -12.66
C VAL A 159 -7.42 10.49 -11.44
N ARG A 160 -6.37 10.43 -10.63
CA ARG A 160 -6.24 11.27 -9.43
C ARG A 160 -6.10 12.74 -9.77
N ARG A 161 -5.32 13.10 -10.79
CA ARG A 161 -5.15 14.48 -11.24
C ARG A 161 -6.43 15.02 -11.88
N GLY A 162 -7.09 14.25 -12.72
CA GLY A 162 -8.34 14.64 -13.36
C GLY A 162 -9.45 14.92 -12.35
N ARG A 163 -9.55 14.10 -11.29
CA ARG A 163 -10.48 14.37 -10.17
C ARG A 163 -10.15 15.69 -9.46
N LEU A 164 -8.87 15.99 -9.28
CA LEU A 164 -8.45 17.24 -8.68
C LEU A 164 -8.83 18.43 -9.58
N TYR A 165 -8.61 18.33 -10.91
CA TYR A 165 -9.09 19.34 -11.86
C TYR A 165 -10.61 19.54 -11.81
N ALA A 166 -11.38 18.44 -11.77
CA ALA A 166 -12.83 18.52 -11.66
C ALA A 166 -13.28 19.22 -10.38
N SER A 167 -12.63 18.97 -9.24
CA SER A 167 -12.92 19.65 -7.98
C SER A 167 -12.64 21.18 -8.04
N GLN A 168 -11.71 21.59 -8.91
CA GLN A 168 -11.38 22.98 -9.21
C GLN A 168 -12.23 23.58 -10.32
N LYS A 169 -13.22 22.82 -10.86
CA LYS A 169 -14.07 23.19 -11.99
C LYS A 169 -13.31 23.36 -13.32
N ASP A 170 -12.10 22.85 -13.41
CA ASP A 170 -11.35 22.77 -14.66
C ASP A 170 -11.72 21.50 -15.41
N TYR A 171 -12.93 21.52 -15.97
CA TYR A 171 -13.52 20.34 -16.62
C TYR A 171 -12.76 19.95 -17.91
N GLY A 172 -12.14 20.91 -18.61
CA GLY A 172 -11.34 20.63 -19.80
C GLY A 172 -10.16 19.71 -19.52
N ASN A 173 -9.35 20.06 -18.53
CA ASN A 173 -8.22 19.23 -18.11
C ASN A 173 -8.68 17.94 -17.40
N ALA A 174 -9.80 17.98 -16.67
CA ALA A 174 -10.35 16.77 -16.06
C ALA A 174 -10.73 15.72 -17.12
N ILE A 175 -11.46 16.12 -18.17
CA ILE A 175 -11.86 15.22 -19.28
C ILE A 175 -10.64 14.69 -20.01
N ALA A 176 -9.64 15.55 -20.31
CA ALA A 176 -8.43 15.11 -20.99
C ALA A 176 -7.65 14.05 -20.20
N ASP A 177 -7.56 14.18 -18.87
CA ASP A 177 -6.94 13.18 -18.01
C ASP A 177 -7.76 11.87 -17.95
N MET A 178 -9.09 11.95 -17.91
CA MET A 178 -9.95 10.74 -17.95
C MET A 178 -9.84 10.02 -19.30
N ASP A 179 -9.79 10.75 -20.42
CA ASP A 179 -9.58 10.17 -21.74
C ASP A 179 -8.23 9.45 -21.82
N MET A 180 -7.18 10.04 -21.27
CA MET A 180 -5.88 9.39 -21.17
C MET A 180 -5.94 8.11 -20.32
N ALA A 181 -6.56 8.16 -19.14
CA ALA A 181 -6.71 6.98 -18.29
C ALA A 181 -7.48 5.85 -18.99
N ILE A 182 -8.57 6.18 -19.71
CA ILE A 182 -9.36 5.22 -20.50
C ILE A 182 -8.53 4.64 -21.65
N SER A 183 -7.69 5.46 -22.31
CA SER A 183 -6.83 4.98 -23.39
C SER A 183 -5.77 3.98 -22.92
N LEU A 184 -5.31 4.12 -21.67
CA LEU A 184 -4.33 3.23 -21.04
C LEU A 184 -4.97 1.96 -20.47
N ASP A 185 -6.18 2.08 -19.95
CA ASP A 185 -6.97 0.97 -19.41
C ASP A 185 -8.44 1.12 -19.84
N THR A 186 -8.82 0.44 -20.93
CA THR A 186 -10.16 0.47 -21.50
C THR A 186 -11.23 -0.18 -20.60
N ALA A 187 -10.84 -0.91 -19.56
CA ALA A 187 -11.74 -1.47 -18.57
C ALA A 187 -11.89 -0.57 -17.32
N ASN A 188 -11.27 0.62 -17.31
CA ASN A 188 -11.28 1.53 -16.17
C ASN A 188 -12.66 2.21 -16.01
N THR A 189 -13.61 1.46 -15.40
CA THR A 189 -14.98 1.95 -15.13
C THR A 189 -14.99 3.24 -14.34
N PHE A 190 -14.00 3.46 -13.49
CA PHE A 190 -13.88 4.64 -12.65
C PHE A 190 -13.56 5.90 -13.48
N ALA A 191 -12.68 5.77 -14.49
CA ALA A 191 -12.39 6.87 -15.41
C ALA A 191 -13.61 7.22 -16.26
N TYR A 192 -14.37 6.25 -16.76
CA TYR A 192 -15.63 6.51 -17.46
C TYR A 192 -16.63 7.26 -16.60
N PHE A 193 -16.83 6.83 -15.36
CA PHE A 193 -17.76 7.48 -14.43
C PHE A 193 -17.36 8.94 -14.14
N ASN A 194 -16.06 9.22 -13.95
CA ASN A 194 -15.60 10.59 -13.65
C ASN A 194 -15.52 11.49 -14.90
N ARG A 195 -15.58 10.93 -16.12
CA ARG A 195 -15.62 11.70 -17.37
C ARG A 195 -17.03 12.24 -17.68
N ALA A 196 -18.09 11.54 -17.24
CA ALA A 196 -19.49 11.91 -17.48
C ALA A 196 -19.89 13.14 -16.67
#